data_fd002b565ecc17ef738c72dcec127afc
#
_entry.id   fd002b565ecc17ef738c72dcec127afc
#
_cell.length_a   1.000
_cell.length_b   1.000
_cell.length_c   1.000
_cell.angle_alpha   90.00
_cell.angle_beta   90.00
_cell.angle_gamma   90.00
#
_symmetry.space_group_name_H-M   'P 1'
#
loop_
_entity.id
_entity.type
_entity.pdbx_description
1 polymer ?
#
loop_
_entity_poly.entity_id
_entity_poly.type
_entity_poly.pdbx_seq_one_letter_code
_entity_poly.pdbx_strand_id
1 'polypeptide(L)'
;MKNLSFFLLIFYLLSTFSFSEPMVEIKVPNIEEQYLNGESLFNLNCVSCHGINGAGVNGAGPPLIHKIYEPSHHGDGSFYSAVKYGVKSHHWTFGNMAAVKNITDEEIADIIKYIRFIQRANGIY
;
A
#
# COMPACT_ATOMS: atom_id res chain seq x y z
N MET A 1 13.75 -30.53 55.25
CA MET A 1 14.41 -29.83 54.15
C MET A 1 13.46 -29.87 52.94
N LYS A 2 12.82 -28.74 52.63
CA LYS A 2 11.76 -28.67 51.60
C LYS A 2 12.38 -28.06 50.33
N ASN A 3 12.45 -28.86 49.26
CA ASN A 3 12.92 -28.41 47.95
C ASN A 3 11.82 -27.60 47.27
N LEU A 4 12.02 -26.29 47.16
CA LEU A 4 11.15 -25.37 46.47
C LEU A 4 11.59 -25.37 44.99
N SER A 5 10.86 -26.14 44.16
CA SER A 5 11.04 -26.17 42.71
C SER A 5 10.47 -24.88 42.11
N PHE A 6 11.33 -23.99 41.69
CA PHE A 6 10.96 -22.73 41.04
C PHE A 6 10.68 -23.02 39.56
N PHE A 7 9.40 -23.22 39.21
CA PHE A 7 8.94 -23.33 37.85
C PHE A 7 8.96 -21.92 37.20
N LEU A 8 9.99 -21.65 36.42
CA LEU A 8 10.07 -20.48 35.55
C LEU A 8 9.14 -20.69 34.36
N LEU A 9 7.94 -20.12 34.45
CA LEU A 9 6.99 -20.03 33.33
C LEU A 9 7.50 -18.95 32.39
N ILE A 10 8.26 -19.34 31.37
CA ILE A 10 8.61 -18.48 30.25
C ILE A 10 7.36 -18.33 29.38
N PHE A 11 6.65 -17.24 29.59
CA PHE A 11 5.55 -16.82 28.70
C PHE A 11 6.18 -16.32 27.40
N TYR A 12 6.27 -17.20 26.41
CA TYR A 12 6.60 -16.82 25.04
C TYR A 12 5.42 -16.02 24.49
N LEU A 13 5.54 -14.68 24.53
CA LEU A 13 4.69 -13.77 23.77
C LEU A 13 5.02 -13.96 22.30
N LEU A 14 4.39 -14.93 21.66
CA LEU A 14 4.30 -15.00 20.21
C LEU A 14 3.41 -13.83 19.77
N SER A 15 4.05 -12.68 19.50
CA SER A 15 3.41 -11.61 18.75
C SER A 15 3.14 -12.15 17.34
N THR A 16 1.93 -12.61 17.10
CA THR A 16 1.45 -12.92 15.76
C THR A 16 1.40 -11.60 14.99
N PHE A 17 2.38 -11.36 14.15
CA PHE A 17 2.29 -10.35 13.12
C PHE A 17 1.15 -10.76 12.19
N SER A 18 -0.03 -10.18 12.40
CA SER A 18 -1.13 -10.29 11.45
C SER A 18 -0.74 -9.52 10.19
N PHE A 19 -0.17 -10.20 9.22
CA PHE A 19 -0.14 -9.68 7.86
C PHE A 19 -1.59 -9.70 7.37
N SER A 20 -2.14 -8.52 7.13
CA SER A 20 -3.43 -8.40 6.44
C SER A 20 -3.28 -8.98 5.04
N GLU A 21 -4.13 -9.95 4.69
CA GLU A 21 -4.11 -10.54 3.36
C GLU A 21 -4.42 -9.48 2.29
N PRO A 22 -3.71 -9.54 1.15
CA PRO A 22 -3.94 -8.62 0.05
C PRO A 22 -5.37 -8.80 -0.50
N MET A 23 -6.01 -7.70 -0.92
CA MET A 23 -7.35 -7.74 -1.50
C MET A 23 -7.37 -8.29 -2.93
N VAL A 24 -6.26 -8.16 -3.65
CA VAL A 24 -6.08 -8.68 -5.01
C VAL A 24 -4.72 -9.35 -5.14
N GLU A 25 -4.66 -10.41 -5.94
CA GLU A 25 -3.39 -11.00 -6.34
C GLU A 25 -2.69 -10.08 -7.34
N ILE A 26 -1.40 -9.85 -7.14
CA ILE A 26 -0.59 -8.98 -7.97
C ILE A 26 0.60 -9.75 -8.53
N LYS A 27 0.77 -9.68 -9.84
CA LYS A 27 2.02 -10.06 -10.50
C LYS A 27 3.01 -8.90 -10.34
N VAL A 28 4.04 -9.10 -9.54
CA VAL A 28 5.11 -8.12 -9.35
C VAL A 28 6.22 -8.44 -10.34
N PRO A 29 6.51 -7.55 -11.30
CA PRO A 29 7.64 -7.72 -12.21
C PRO A 29 8.95 -7.45 -11.48
N ASN A 30 10.09 -7.80 -12.11
CA ASN A 30 11.38 -7.32 -11.61
C ASN A 30 11.41 -5.79 -11.68
N ILE A 31 11.63 -5.12 -10.53
CA ILE A 31 11.60 -3.67 -10.43
C ILE A 31 12.87 -3.11 -11.06
N GLU A 32 12.71 -2.35 -12.13
CA GLU A 32 13.80 -1.67 -12.82
C GLU A 32 14.27 -0.46 -12.00
N GLU A 33 15.55 -0.10 -12.13
CA GLU A 33 16.20 0.99 -11.38
C GLU A 33 15.39 2.31 -11.40
N GLN A 34 14.79 2.63 -12.53
CA GLN A 34 14.00 3.85 -12.71
C GLN A 34 12.71 3.92 -11.85
N TYR A 35 12.27 2.80 -11.26
CA TYR A 35 11.08 2.72 -10.41
C TYR A 35 11.41 2.54 -8.92
N LEU A 36 12.66 2.26 -8.55
CA LEU A 36 13.06 1.98 -7.17
C LEU A 36 12.74 3.14 -6.22
N ASN A 37 12.92 4.38 -6.67
CA ASN A 37 12.58 5.54 -5.85
C ASN A 37 11.07 5.61 -5.60
N GLY A 38 10.26 5.40 -6.63
CA GLY A 38 8.80 5.36 -6.50
C GLY A 38 8.31 4.23 -5.60
N GLU A 39 8.92 3.03 -5.69
CA GLU A 39 8.65 1.91 -4.79
C GLU A 39 8.96 2.28 -3.33
N SER A 40 10.13 2.85 -3.07
CA SER A 40 10.54 3.27 -1.73
C SER A 40 9.59 4.30 -1.14
N LEU A 41 9.24 5.32 -1.91
CA LEU A 41 8.30 6.37 -1.52
C LEU A 41 6.88 5.82 -1.28
N PHE A 42 6.43 4.89 -2.12
CA PHE A 42 5.16 4.21 -1.94
C PHE A 42 5.14 3.40 -0.64
N ASN A 43 6.18 2.65 -0.36
CA ASN A 43 6.32 1.86 0.86
C ASN A 43 6.35 2.75 2.11
N LEU A 44 6.91 3.95 2.02
CA LEU A 44 6.96 4.89 3.14
C LEU A 44 5.60 5.55 3.41
N ASN A 45 4.86 5.93 2.37
CA ASN A 45 3.71 6.83 2.48
C ASN A 45 2.35 6.18 2.25
N CYS A 46 2.28 5.05 1.54
CA CYS A 46 1.03 4.54 0.97
C CYS A 46 0.69 3.10 1.42
N VAL A 47 1.71 2.28 1.72
CA VAL A 47 1.56 0.84 1.97
C VAL A 47 0.62 0.51 3.13
N SER A 48 0.58 1.35 4.16
CA SER A 48 -0.26 1.13 5.36
C SER A 48 -1.76 1.05 5.03
N CYS A 49 -2.19 1.77 4.00
CA CYS A 49 -3.58 1.75 3.54
C CYS A 49 -3.77 0.96 2.25
N HIS A 50 -2.84 1.09 1.29
CA HIS A 50 -3.00 0.50 -0.04
C HIS A 50 -2.33 -0.87 -0.20
N GLY A 51 -1.68 -1.38 0.85
CA GLY A 51 -1.02 -2.69 0.83
C GLY A 51 0.27 -2.73 0.02
N ILE A 52 1.02 -3.82 0.19
CA ILE A 52 2.26 -4.04 -0.54
C ILE A 52 1.96 -4.04 -2.05
N ASN A 53 2.75 -3.30 -2.82
CA ASN A 53 2.61 -3.12 -4.26
C ASN A 53 1.23 -2.58 -4.70
N GLY A 54 0.44 -2.00 -3.79
CA GLY A 54 -0.88 -1.50 -4.10
C GLY A 54 -1.98 -2.58 -4.15
N ALA A 55 -1.80 -3.70 -3.46
CA ALA A 55 -2.75 -4.81 -3.43
C ALA A 55 -4.02 -4.54 -2.61
N GLY A 56 -4.07 -3.42 -1.90
CA GLY A 56 -5.14 -3.07 -0.98
C GLY A 56 -5.03 -3.74 0.38
N VAL A 57 -5.65 -3.14 1.37
CA VAL A 57 -5.79 -3.68 2.74
C VAL A 57 -7.25 -3.60 3.12
N ASN A 58 -7.85 -4.76 3.38
CA ASN A 58 -9.26 -4.81 3.75
C ASN A 58 -9.52 -3.98 5.01
N GLY A 59 -10.50 -3.08 4.95
CA GLY A 59 -10.85 -2.17 6.04
C GLY A 59 -9.94 -0.93 6.17
N ALA A 60 -8.87 -0.79 5.37
CA ALA A 60 -7.96 0.35 5.43
C ALA A 60 -7.93 1.17 4.12
N GLY A 61 -7.74 0.52 2.99
CA GLY A 61 -7.71 1.23 1.72
C GLY A 61 -7.76 0.31 0.50
N PRO A 62 -8.19 0.85 -0.65
CA PRO A 62 -8.44 0.06 -1.84
C PRO A 62 -7.16 -0.42 -2.53
N PRO A 63 -7.26 -1.53 -3.30
CA PRO A 63 -6.19 -1.93 -4.19
C PRO A 63 -6.03 -0.90 -5.31
N LEU A 64 -4.80 -0.46 -5.57
CA LEU A 64 -4.49 0.43 -6.69
C LEU A 64 -4.23 -0.35 -7.99
N ILE A 65 -3.98 -1.65 -7.87
CA ILE A 65 -3.86 -2.56 -9.00
C ILE A 65 -5.23 -3.18 -9.28
N HIS A 66 -6.11 -2.34 -9.75
CA HIS A 66 -7.49 -2.69 -10.06
C HIS A 66 -7.96 -1.89 -11.28
N LYS A 67 -8.82 -2.49 -12.12
CA LYS A 67 -9.27 -1.88 -13.37
C LYS A 67 -9.92 -0.51 -13.19
N ILE A 68 -10.54 -0.25 -12.04
CA ILE A 68 -11.15 1.05 -11.74
C ILE A 68 -10.11 2.20 -11.76
N TYR A 69 -8.82 1.89 -11.57
CA TYR A 69 -7.72 2.84 -11.59
C TYR A 69 -6.94 2.86 -12.91
N GLU A 70 -7.51 2.29 -13.98
CA GLU A 70 -6.93 2.40 -15.31
C GLU A 70 -6.80 3.87 -15.75
N PRO A 71 -5.80 4.23 -16.58
CA PRO A 71 -5.55 5.62 -16.98
C PRO A 71 -6.74 6.33 -17.64
N SER A 72 -7.59 5.59 -18.36
CA SER A 72 -8.79 6.12 -19.01
C SER A 72 -9.87 6.56 -18.03
N HIS A 73 -9.89 5.99 -16.81
CA HIS A 73 -10.87 6.29 -15.76
C HIS A 73 -10.25 7.13 -14.64
N HIS A 74 -9.05 6.76 -14.17
CA HIS A 74 -8.27 7.52 -13.18
C HIS A 74 -6.87 7.81 -13.73
N GLY A 75 -6.75 8.90 -14.50
CA GLY A 75 -5.46 9.34 -15.03
C GLY A 75 -4.47 9.78 -13.93
N ASP A 76 -3.23 10.05 -14.32
CA ASP A 76 -2.15 10.43 -13.38
C ASP A 76 -2.50 11.67 -12.55
N GLY A 77 -3.23 12.62 -13.13
CA GLY A 77 -3.74 13.80 -12.42
C GLY A 77 -4.69 13.46 -11.27
N SER A 78 -5.46 12.37 -11.38
CA SER A 78 -6.33 11.88 -10.29
C SER A 78 -5.51 11.34 -9.13
N PHE A 79 -4.44 10.59 -9.41
CA PHE A 79 -3.50 10.12 -8.39
C PHE A 79 -2.79 11.28 -7.71
N TYR A 80 -2.29 12.24 -8.51
CA TYR A 80 -1.66 13.45 -7.98
C TYR A 80 -2.61 14.20 -7.04
N SER A 81 -3.85 14.45 -7.48
CA SER A 81 -4.85 15.16 -6.68
C SER A 81 -5.23 14.40 -5.41
N ALA A 82 -5.31 13.06 -5.47
CA ALA A 82 -5.58 12.22 -4.32
C ALA A 82 -4.49 12.38 -3.24
N VAL A 83 -3.23 12.37 -3.64
CA VAL A 83 -2.11 12.55 -2.71
C VAL A 83 -2.10 13.96 -2.11
N LYS A 84 -2.29 14.98 -2.93
CA LYS A 84 -2.20 16.40 -2.52
C LYS A 84 -3.38 16.86 -1.66
N TYR A 85 -4.59 16.41 -1.99
CA TYR A 85 -5.83 16.99 -1.43
C TYR A 85 -6.69 15.96 -0.71
N GLY A 86 -6.33 14.67 -0.81
CA GLY A 86 -7.18 13.59 -0.34
C GLY A 86 -8.32 13.28 -1.31
N VAL A 87 -9.12 12.29 -0.94
CA VAL A 87 -10.27 11.82 -1.74
C VAL A 87 -11.49 11.65 -0.86
N LYS A 88 -12.62 12.18 -1.30
CA LYS A 88 -13.92 11.77 -0.78
C LYS A 88 -14.26 10.41 -1.38
N SER A 89 -14.51 9.41 -0.53
CA SER A 89 -14.82 8.04 -0.95
C SER A 89 -16.02 8.01 -1.91
N HIS A 90 -15.87 7.31 -3.05
CA HIS A 90 -16.92 7.20 -4.07
C HIS A 90 -16.95 5.85 -4.81
N HIS A 91 -15.90 5.04 -4.72
CA HIS A 91 -15.85 3.69 -5.30
C HIS A 91 -15.80 2.59 -4.25
N TRP A 92 -15.28 2.90 -3.06
CA TRP A 92 -15.03 1.95 -1.99
C TRP A 92 -15.64 2.44 -0.67
N THR A 93 -15.89 1.52 0.24
CA THR A 93 -16.51 1.81 1.54
C THR A 93 -15.48 1.99 2.68
N PHE A 94 -14.20 2.19 2.35
CA PHE A 94 -13.13 2.34 3.35
C PHE A 94 -13.07 3.73 4.00
N GLY A 95 -13.92 4.65 3.58
CA GLY A 95 -13.89 6.05 4.03
C GLY A 95 -13.03 6.94 3.14
N ASN A 96 -12.84 8.17 3.57
CA ASN A 96 -12.09 9.17 2.81
C ASN A 96 -10.59 8.95 2.94
N MET A 97 -9.84 9.20 1.87
CA MET A 97 -8.38 9.26 1.91
C MET A 97 -7.97 10.66 2.39
N ALA A 98 -7.13 10.73 3.41
CA ALA A 98 -6.50 11.99 3.82
C ALA A 98 -5.38 12.38 2.85
N ALA A 99 -5.15 13.70 2.71
CA ALA A 99 -3.99 14.20 1.98
C ALA A 99 -2.68 13.75 2.65
N VAL A 100 -1.69 13.39 1.84
CA VAL A 100 -0.33 13.05 2.32
C VAL A 100 0.44 14.35 2.54
N LYS A 101 1.00 14.51 3.74
CA LYS A 101 1.77 15.71 4.09
C LYS A 101 3.26 15.50 3.80
N ASN A 102 3.97 16.61 3.59
CA ASN A 102 5.42 16.63 3.44
C ASN A 102 5.93 15.75 2.29
N ILE A 103 5.23 15.76 1.17
CA ILE A 103 5.60 15.08 -0.07
C ILE A 103 5.68 16.08 -1.20
N THR A 104 6.73 16.02 -2.00
CA THR A 104 6.94 16.92 -3.16
C THR A 104 6.21 16.42 -4.41
N ASP A 105 6.09 17.29 -5.40
CA ASP A 105 5.44 16.95 -6.66
C ASP A 105 6.25 15.91 -7.45
N GLU A 106 7.58 15.96 -7.36
CA GLU A 106 8.49 15.00 -7.98
C GLU A 106 8.36 13.62 -7.31
N GLU A 107 8.26 13.57 -5.99
CA GLU A 107 8.04 12.32 -5.25
C GLU A 107 6.69 11.68 -5.60
N ILE A 108 5.64 12.50 -5.74
CA ILE A 108 4.34 12.01 -6.20
C ILE A 108 4.43 11.44 -7.61
N ALA A 109 5.15 12.11 -8.53
CA ALA A 109 5.34 11.64 -9.89
C ALA A 109 6.06 10.28 -9.92
N ASP A 110 7.07 10.07 -9.08
CA ASP A 110 7.78 8.80 -8.97
C ASP A 110 6.90 7.68 -8.41
N ILE A 111 6.07 7.97 -7.40
CA ILE A 111 5.07 7.02 -6.90
C ILE A 111 4.09 6.63 -8.01
N ILE A 112 3.58 7.59 -8.77
CA ILE A 112 2.66 7.32 -9.89
C ILE A 112 3.31 6.43 -10.93
N LYS A 113 4.55 6.73 -11.34
CA LYS A 113 5.32 5.90 -12.29
C LYS A 113 5.43 4.45 -11.81
N TYR A 114 5.74 4.25 -10.53
CA TYR A 114 5.84 2.93 -9.93
C TYR A 114 4.50 2.19 -9.98
N ILE A 115 3.40 2.80 -9.52
CA ILE A 115 2.07 2.18 -9.57
C ILE A 115 1.66 1.86 -11.01
N ARG A 116 1.89 2.76 -11.97
CA ARG A 116 1.62 2.50 -13.38
C ARG A 116 2.45 1.36 -13.95
N PHE A 117 3.69 1.21 -13.50
CA PHE A 117 4.53 0.08 -13.89
C PHE A 117 3.93 -1.25 -13.39
N ILE A 118 3.51 -1.34 -12.12
CA ILE A 118 2.84 -2.52 -11.60
C ILE A 118 1.49 -2.77 -12.30
N GLN A 119 0.68 -1.74 -12.53
CA GLN A 119 -0.58 -1.84 -13.27
C GLN A 119 -0.38 -2.48 -14.65
N ARG A 120 0.58 -2.00 -15.43
CA ARG A 120 0.88 -2.57 -16.77
C ARG A 120 1.26 -4.05 -16.70
N ALA A 121 2.05 -4.46 -15.70
CA ALA A 121 2.40 -5.87 -15.50
C ALA A 121 1.17 -6.75 -15.17
N ASN A 122 0.07 -6.13 -14.74
CA ASN A 122 -1.20 -6.78 -14.42
C ASN A 122 -2.30 -6.51 -15.46
N GLY A 123 -1.96 -6.03 -16.65
CA GLY A 123 -2.90 -5.85 -17.77
C GLY A 123 -3.81 -4.62 -17.64
N ILE A 124 -3.42 -3.62 -16.84
CA ILE A 124 -4.15 -2.36 -16.65
C ILE A 124 -3.41 -1.26 -17.43
N TYR A 125 -4.06 -0.69 -18.46
CA TYR A 125 -3.48 0.27 -19.42
C TYR A 125 -4.32 1.52 -19.54
#